data_64f99a22ccf6ca4d216cdd5bfe64edc6
#
_entry.id   64f99a22ccf6ca4d216cdd5bfe64edc6
#
_cell.length_a   1.000
_cell.length_b   1.000
_cell.length_c   1.000
_cell.angle_alpha   90.00
_cell.angle_beta   90.00
_cell.angle_gamma   90.00
#
_symmetry.space_group_name_H-M   'P 1'
#
loop_
_entity.id
_entity.type
_entity.pdbx_description
1 polymer ?
#
loop_
_entity_poly.entity_id
_entity_poly.type
_entity_poly.pdbx_seq_one_letter_code
_entity_poly.pdbx_strand_id
1 'polypeptide(L)'
;MRRALLLPLLFATIAAAPASPKAEDLHARAMRIHRSAIVVDTHEDVPYRLEDKGWVDLSVRNTTGHVDIPRLKEGGVTAPFFAAYVPASYADSGGSAKKALEEIELVRQLASRHPDFVFADSPAAIRDAKRRGKIAVLIGIEGGHAIENSLGALDAFHRLGARYMTLTHTNTNGWADSSGSFWSPTFDPKKYAVHGGLTDFGREVVLEMNRLGMLVDVSHVSDDTIADVLETSRAPVFASHSSCRALSNIPRNLTDEQIRAIAAKGGVVMVNISSMFVDQKIVDAFVAKRAALMPKFAEAAEKYRDDPKKRDAEVSKLLQAIEVPRASWQTVVDHIERVLRVGGTGAAGLGTDFDGIEDPPEGLEDVSKLPVITEELLARGHSEEEVRGVLSENFLRFWERANAVAGVPARRGLRPFSKP
;
A
#
# COMPACT_ATOMS: atom_id res chain seq x y z
N MET A 1 -92.16 6.29 38.23
CA MET A 1 -90.75 5.89 38.54
C MET A 1 -90.01 5.68 37.24
N ARG A 2 -89.20 6.63 36.79
CA ARG A 2 -88.34 6.55 35.55
C ARG A 2 -86.97 6.27 36.00
N ARG A 3 -86.40 5.13 35.59
CA ARG A 3 -84.97 4.71 35.79
C ARG A 3 -84.15 5.32 34.65
N ALA A 4 -83.19 6.21 35.00
CA ALA A 4 -82.20 6.73 34.07
C ALA A 4 -81.06 5.70 33.94
N LEU A 5 -80.77 5.22 32.70
CA LEU A 5 -79.59 4.45 32.39
C LEU A 5 -78.41 5.42 32.16
N LEU A 6 -77.38 5.31 32.98
CA LEU A 6 -76.05 5.94 32.75
C LEU A 6 -75.20 4.96 31.88
N LEU A 7 -74.88 5.41 30.68
CA LEU A 7 -73.81 4.75 29.84
C LEU A 7 -72.43 5.26 30.28
N PRO A 8 -71.44 4.41 30.46
CA PRO A 8 -70.07 4.85 30.68
C PRO A 8 -69.42 5.23 29.34
N LEU A 9 -68.90 6.45 29.27
CA LEU A 9 -67.99 6.87 28.17
C LEU A 9 -66.62 6.21 28.36
N LEU A 10 -66.27 5.31 27.44
CA LEU A 10 -64.90 4.73 27.34
C LEU A 10 -64.02 5.80 26.60
N PHE A 11 -63.12 6.44 27.33
CA PHE A 11 -62.04 7.21 26.72
C PHE A 11 -60.95 6.25 26.23
N ALA A 12 -60.87 6.00 24.91
CA ALA A 12 -59.77 5.32 24.29
C ALA A 12 -58.57 6.29 24.23
N THR A 13 -57.56 6.07 25.05
CA THR A 13 -56.25 6.74 24.93
C THR A 13 -55.53 6.13 23.73
N ILE A 14 -55.44 6.95 22.64
CA ILE A 14 -54.61 6.62 21.51
C ILE A 14 -53.14 6.84 21.96
N ALA A 15 -52.45 5.76 22.27
CA ALA A 15 -50.98 5.79 22.48
C ALA A 15 -50.34 6.16 21.17
N ALA A 16 -49.65 7.30 21.08
CA ALA A 16 -48.83 7.67 19.92
C ALA A 16 -47.74 6.61 19.77
N ALA A 17 -47.66 5.99 18.60
CA ALA A 17 -46.55 5.12 18.26
C ALA A 17 -45.22 5.91 18.37
N PRO A 18 -44.16 5.28 18.93
CA PRO A 18 -42.87 5.96 18.97
C PRO A 18 -42.44 6.31 17.55
N ALA A 19 -42.05 7.60 17.35
CA ALA A 19 -41.52 8.06 16.07
C ALA A 19 -40.36 7.14 15.64
N SER A 20 -40.39 6.61 14.42
CA SER A 20 -39.28 5.87 13.86
C SER A 20 -38.01 6.71 13.97
N PRO A 21 -36.88 6.14 14.42
CA PRO A 21 -35.64 6.91 14.49
C PRO A 21 -35.37 7.49 13.12
N LYS A 22 -35.06 8.79 13.04
CA LYS A 22 -34.61 9.42 11.79
C LYS A 22 -33.45 8.61 11.24
N ALA A 23 -33.49 8.30 9.93
CA ALA A 23 -32.37 7.66 9.27
C ALA A 23 -31.10 8.46 9.55
N GLU A 24 -30.03 7.79 10.00
CA GLU A 24 -28.73 8.42 10.25
C GLU A 24 -28.25 9.03 8.93
N ASP A 25 -27.78 10.28 8.98
CA ASP A 25 -27.18 10.95 7.84
C ASP A 25 -25.95 10.15 7.35
N LEU A 26 -25.79 10.05 6.03
CA LEU A 26 -24.72 9.24 5.41
C LEU A 26 -23.34 9.66 5.92
N HIS A 27 -23.05 10.95 5.99
CA HIS A 27 -21.79 11.46 6.51
C HIS A 27 -21.57 11.07 7.97
N ALA A 28 -22.57 11.26 8.82
CA ALA A 28 -22.50 10.86 10.23
C ALA A 28 -22.25 9.36 10.39
N ARG A 29 -22.93 8.53 9.58
CA ARG A 29 -22.74 7.08 9.54
C ARG A 29 -21.31 6.73 9.09
N ALA A 30 -20.81 7.36 8.02
CA ALA A 30 -19.47 7.15 7.51
C ALA A 30 -18.41 7.46 8.55
N MET A 31 -18.50 8.63 9.20
CA MET A 31 -17.56 9.04 10.23
C MET A 31 -17.60 8.16 11.46
N ARG A 32 -18.77 7.68 11.88
CA ARG A 32 -18.90 6.73 12.99
C ARG A 32 -18.19 5.40 12.67
N ILE A 33 -18.40 4.87 11.47
CA ILE A 33 -17.77 3.63 11.02
C ILE A 33 -16.25 3.83 10.94
N HIS A 34 -15.81 4.85 10.24
CA HIS A 34 -14.40 5.14 9.99
C HIS A 34 -13.61 5.31 11.30
N ARG A 35 -14.10 6.14 12.23
CA ARG A 35 -13.44 6.36 13.52
C ARG A 35 -13.42 5.13 14.43
N SER A 36 -14.45 4.30 14.37
CA SER A 36 -14.50 3.05 15.16
C SER A 36 -13.69 1.92 14.55
N ALA A 37 -13.44 1.93 13.24
CA ALA A 37 -12.62 0.95 12.56
C ALA A 37 -11.12 1.10 12.91
N ILE A 38 -10.37 0.03 12.75
CA ILE A 38 -8.95 0.11 12.47
C ILE A 38 -8.84 0.58 11.02
N VAL A 39 -7.90 1.48 10.71
CA VAL A 39 -7.55 1.86 9.35
C VAL A 39 -6.09 1.51 9.15
N VAL A 40 -5.84 0.57 8.25
CA VAL A 40 -4.48 0.16 7.84
C VAL A 40 -4.15 0.82 6.52
N ASP A 41 -3.01 1.47 6.46
CA ASP A 41 -2.35 1.87 5.23
C ASP A 41 -1.07 1.05 5.08
N THR A 42 -0.97 0.25 4.02
CA THR A 42 0.13 -0.70 3.90
C THR A 42 1.39 -0.13 3.29
N HIS A 43 1.39 1.15 2.87
CA HIS A 43 2.58 1.77 2.30
C HIS A 43 2.57 3.30 2.40
N GLU A 44 3.53 3.85 3.15
CA GLU A 44 3.80 5.29 3.28
C GLU A 44 5.31 5.53 3.35
N ASP A 45 5.86 6.46 2.55
CA ASP A 45 7.30 6.73 2.41
C ASP A 45 7.82 7.81 3.34
N VAL A 46 7.25 7.91 4.53
CA VAL A 46 7.64 8.90 5.55
C VAL A 46 9.14 8.89 5.85
N PRO A 47 9.83 7.72 6.04
CA PRO A 47 11.26 7.71 6.33
C PRO A 47 12.08 8.31 5.20
N TYR A 48 11.85 7.87 3.97
CA TYR A 48 12.55 8.39 2.79
C TYR A 48 12.36 9.90 2.62
N ARG A 49 11.12 10.40 2.79
CA ARG A 49 10.86 11.83 2.73
C ARG A 49 11.66 12.62 3.76
N LEU A 50 11.77 12.12 5.00
CA LEU A 50 12.54 12.78 6.07
C LEU A 50 14.03 12.86 5.76
N GLU A 51 14.58 11.86 5.07
CA GLU A 51 15.98 11.87 4.66
C GLU A 51 16.23 12.72 3.39
N ASP A 52 15.39 12.57 2.36
CA ASP A 52 15.58 13.21 1.06
C ASP A 52 15.25 14.72 1.08
N LYS A 53 14.12 15.09 1.70
CA LYS A 53 13.61 16.48 1.74
C LYS A 53 13.91 17.20 3.06
N GLY A 54 14.57 16.53 3.99
CA GLY A 54 14.97 17.05 5.28
C GLY A 54 13.99 16.75 6.41
N TRP A 55 14.53 16.69 7.60
CA TRP A 55 13.81 16.35 8.82
C TRP A 55 12.73 17.38 9.15
N VAL A 56 11.51 16.90 9.43
CA VAL A 56 10.41 17.70 9.95
C VAL A 56 9.86 17.07 11.23
N ASP A 57 9.28 17.87 12.11
CA ASP A 57 8.58 17.37 13.29
C ASP A 57 7.21 16.82 12.91
N LEU A 58 7.05 15.51 13.03
CA LEU A 58 5.76 14.85 12.73
C LEU A 58 4.69 15.09 13.80
N SER A 59 5.03 15.66 14.96
CA SER A 59 4.05 15.96 16.02
C SER A 59 3.15 17.15 15.71
N VAL A 60 3.53 17.96 14.73
CA VAL A 60 2.79 19.14 14.26
C VAL A 60 2.30 18.97 12.83
N ARG A 61 1.23 19.70 12.46
CA ARG A 61 0.75 19.72 11.08
C ARG A 61 1.75 20.43 10.18
N ASN A 62 2.32 19.71 9.23
CA ASN A 62 3.31 20.21 8.29
C ASN A 62 2.64 20.80 7.04
N THR A 63 3.32 21.73 6.39
CA THR A 63 2.90 22.33 5.11
C THR A 63 3.40 21.54 3.89
N THR A 64 4.27 20.58 4.12
CA THR A 64 4.86 19.71 3.09
C THR A 64 4.65 18.24 3.43
N GLY A 65 4.74 17.38 2.44
CA GLY A 65 4.47 15.95 2.57
C GLY A 65 2.99 15.67 2.84
N HIS A 66 2.66 14.40 2.94
CA HIS A 66 1.28 13.92 3.03
C HIS A 66 0.94 13.38 4.42
N VAL A 67 1.93 13.09 5.25
CA VAL A 67 1.76 12.37 6.52
C VAL A 67 2.41 13.12 7.68
N ASP A 68 1.64 13.30 8.75
CA ASP A 68 2.07 13.68 10.10
C ASP A 68 1.03 13.20 11.13
N ILE A 69 1.36 13.24 12.41
CA ILE A 69 0.50 12.72 13.48
C ILE A 69 -0.86 13.41 13.54
N PRO A 70 -0.98 14.76 13.45
CA PRO A 70 -2.27 15.42 13.37
C PRO A 70 -3.14 14.93 12.20
N ARG A 71 -2.55 14.77 10.99
CA ARG A 71 -3.28 14.31 9.80
C ARG A 71 -3.62 12.81 9.87
N LEU A 72 -2.74 11.95 10.41
CA LEU A 72 -3.07 10.55 10.68
C LEU A 72 -4.27 10.42 11.64
N LYS A 73 -4.34 11.22 12.68
CA LYS A 73 -5.47 11.25 13.62
C LYS A 73 -6.75 11.75 12.95
N GLU A 74 -6.68 12.79 12.15
CA GLU A 74 -7.81 13.35 11.40
C GLU A 74 -8.34 12.34 10.39
N GLY A 75 -7.44 11.69 9.63
CA GLY A 75 -7.74 10.63 8.69
C GLY A 75 -8.09 9.29 9.32
N GLY A 76 -8.03 9.17 10.65
CA GLY A 76 -8.39 7.94 11.39
C GLY A 76 -7.42 6.79 11.20
N VAL A 77 -6.26 7.00 10.54
CA VAL A 77 -5.25 5.96 10.32
C VAL A 77 -4.68 5.49 11.65
N THR A 78 -4.73 4.20 11.86
CA THR A 78 -4.30 3.56 13.11
C THR A 78 -3.13 2.60 12.92
N ALA A 79 -2.83 2.20 11.69
CA ALA A 79 -1.75 1.27 11.40
C ALA A 79 -1.09 1.56 10.05
N PRO A 80 -0.26 2.63 9.96
CA PRO A 80 0.56 2.88 8.79
C PRO A 80 1.77 1.95 8.75
N PHE A 81 2.08 1.40 7.58
CA PHE A 81 3.36 0.79 7.30
C PHE A 81 4.29 1.85 6.70
N PHE A 82 5.32 2.19 7.42
CA PHE A 82 6.38 3.05 6.94
C PHE A 82 7.38 2.22 6.14
N ALA A 83 7.61 2.61 4.89
CA ALA A 83 8.50 1.91 3.99
C ALA A 83 9.97 2.18 4.35
N ALA A 84 10.72 1.11 4.57
CA ALA A 84 12.17 1.13 4.52
C ALA A 84 12.58 0.99 3.06
N TYR A 85 12.45 2.11 2.32
CA TYR A 85 12.72 2.17 0.90
C TYR A 85 14.21 2.21 0.61
N VAL A 86 14.65 1.36 -0.31
CA VAL A 86 16.03 1.36 -0.80
C VAL A 86 16.06 1.80 -2.26
N PRO A 87 16.60 2.99 -2.59
CA PRO A 87 16.71 3.45 -3.97
C PRO A 87 17.44 2.46 -4.88
N ALA A 88 16.96 2.31 -6.12
CA ALA A 88 17.50 1.38 -7.10
C ALA A 88 19.01 1.56 -7.36
N SER A 89 19.53 2.78 -7.19
CA SER A 89 20.97 3.09 -7.36
C SER A 89 21.89 2.34 -6.39
N TYR A 90 21.37 1.89 -5.25
CA TYR A 90 22.15 1.08 -4.31
C TYR A 90 22.36 -0.35 -4.81
N ALA A 91 21.52 -0.86 -5.71
CA ALA A 91 21.71 -2.19 -6.29
C ALA A 91 23.04 -2.28 -7.05
N ASP A 92 23.44 -1.22 -7.73
CA ASP A 92 24.67 -1.18 -8.51
C ASP A 92 25.88 -0.68 -7.70
N SER A 93 25.65 0.23 -6.75
CA SER A 93 26.74 0.87 -5.97
C SER A 93 27.11 0.08 -4.69
N GLY A 94 26.26 -0.88 -4.28
CA GLY A 94 26.39 -1.58 -3.00
C GLY A 94 25.89 -0.74 -1.82
N GLY A 95 25.73 -1.39 -0.66
CA GLY A 95 25.24 -0.75 0.56
C GLY A 95 23.72 -0.75 0.71
N SER A 96 23.01 -1.55 -0.08
CA SER A 96 21.56 -1.70 0.01
C SER A 96 21.11 -2.19 1.40
N ALA A 97 21.82 -3.17 1.96
CA ALA A 97 21.52 -3.67 3.29
C ALA A 97 21.77 -2.63 4.39
N LYS A 98 22.82 -1.83 4.25
CA LYS A 98 23.09 -0.72 5.17
C LYS A 98 21.96 0.31 5.11
N LYS A 99 21.53 0.70 3.90
CA LYS A 99 20.44 1.66 3.71
C LYS A 99 19.14 1.15 4.34
N ALA A 100 18.78 -0.13 4.09
CA ALA A 100 17.60 -0.75 4.72
C ALA A 100 17.67 -0.73 6.26
N LEU A 101 18.84 -0.98 6.85
CA LEU A 101 19.04 -0.91 8.30
C LEU A 101 18.85 0.51 8.84
N GLU A 102 19.34 1.53 8.13
CA GLU A 102 19.18 2.94 8.51
C GLU A 102 17.70 3.33 8.51
N GLU A 103 16.93 2.94 7.48
CA GLU A 103 15.49 3.19 7.39
C GLU A 103 14.69 2.42 8.47
N ILE A 104 14.99 1.15 8.69
CA ILE A 104 14.37 0.36 9.77
C ILE A 104 14.58 1.03 11.12
N GLU A 105 15.82 1.47 11.42
CA GLU A 105 16.15 2.13 12.66
C GLU A 105 15.44 3.49 12.78
N LEU A 106 15.35 4.25 11.67
CA LEU A 106 14.61 5.50 11.63
C LEU A 106 13.13 5.30 12.01
N VAL A 107 12.44 4.30 11.44
CA VAL A 107 11.04 3.99 11.80
C VAL A 107 10.92 3.63 13.29
N ARG A 108 11.85 2.84 13.83
CA ARG A 108 11.85 2.48 15.25
C ARG A 108 12.06 3.69 16.15
N GLN A 109 12.92 4.63 15.75
CA GLN A 109 13.13 5.89 16.47
C GLN A 109 11.88 6.77 16.43
N LEU A 110 11.21 6.89 15.27
CA LEU A 110 9.94 7.62 15.15
C LEU A 110 8.90 7.04 16.12
N ALA A 111 8.76 5.71 16.13
CA ALA A 111 7.82 5.02 17.01
C ALA A 111 8.13 5.22 18.49
N SER A 112 9.40 5.36 18.87
CA SER A 112 9.82 5.54 20.27
C SER A 112 9.77 6.99 20.76
N ARG A 113 9.98 7.96 19.86
CA ARG A 113 10.07 9.39 20.22
C ARG A 113 8.72 10.08 20.35
N HIS A 114 7.70 9.58 19.64
CA HIS A 114 6.38 10.19 19.64
C HIS A 114 5.40 9.41 20.52
N PRO A 115 4.85 10.05 21.57
CA PRO A 115 3.95 9.36 22.50
C PRO A 115 2.66 8.85 21.89
N ASP A 116 2.26 9.36 20.70
CA ASP A 116 1.10 8.90 19.97
C ASP A 116 1.37 7.60 19.20
N PHE A 117 2.61 7.30 18.92
CA PHE A 117 3.03 6.10 18.22
C PHE A 117 3.31 4.93 19.16
N VAL A 118 3.18 3.73 18.65
CA VAL A 118 3.68 2.50 19.25
C VAL A 118 4.17 1.59 18.13
N PHE A 119 5.34 1.00 18.28
CA PHE A 119 5.83 0.01 17.34
C PHE A 119 4.94 -1.24 17.38
N ALA A 120 4.55 -1.75 16.22
CA ALA A 120 3.75 -2.96 16.09
C ALA A 120 4.36 -3.90 15.05
N ASP A 121 4.15 -5.20 15.25
CA ASP A 121 4.73 -6.25 14.42
C ASP A 121 3.77 -7.43 14.19
N SER A 122 2.51 -7.25 14.54
CA SER A 122 1.49 -8.28 14.42
C SER A 122 0.07 -7.71 14.40
N PRO A 123 -0.92 -8.43 13.84
CA PRO A 123 -2.33 -8.05 13.92
C PRO A 123 -2.81 -7.79 15.37
N ALA A 124 -2.34 -8.59 16.31
CA ALA A 124 -2.69 -8.41 17.73
C ALA A 124 -2.18 -7.09 18.29
N ALA A 125 -0.94 -6.69 17.93
CA ALA A 125 -0.35 -5.41 18.34
C ALA A 125 -1.11 -4.22 17.74
N ILE A 126 -1.56 -4.32 16.47
CA ILE A 126 -2.41 -3.30 15.84
C ILE A 126 -3.73 -3.13 16.61
N ARG A 127 -4.42 -4.25 16.91
CA ARG A 127 -5.66 -4.23 17.67
C ARG A 127 -5.47 -3.66 19.09
N ASP A 128 -4.33 -3.95 19.72
CA ASP A 128 -3.98 -3.38 21.04
C ASP A 128 -3.75 -1.87 20.95
N ALA A 129 -2.96 -1.41 19.98
CA ALA A 129 -2.72 0.02 19.75
C ALA A 129 -4.04 0.79 19.58
N LYS A 130 -4.99 0.28 18.76
CA LYS A 130 -6.32 0.88 18.60
C LYS A 130 -7.06 1.01 19.92
N ARG A 131 -7.09 -0.05 20.76
CA ARG A 131 -7.76 0.00 22.09
C ARG A 131 -7.14 1.06 23.00
N ARG A 132 -5.84 1.31 22.87
CA ARG A 132 -5.09 2.29 23.67
C ARG A 132 -5.13 3.70 23.09
N GLY A 133 -5.82 3.91 21.96
CA GLY A 133 -5.84 5.21 21.25
C GLY A 133 -4.48 5.61 20.69
N LYS A 134 -3.65 4.62 20.30
CA LYS A 134 -2.33 4.83 19.70
C LYS A 134 -2.34 4.50 18.21
N ILE A 135 -1.36 5.02 17.49
CA ILE A 135 -1.08 4.68 16.11
C ILE A 135 0.01 3.60 16.11
N ALA A 136 -0.32 2.45 15.56
CA ALA A 136 0.60 1.31 15.42
C ALA A 136 1.51 1.55 14.20
N VAL A 137 2.78 1.87 14.42
CA VAL A 137 3.75 2.04 13.33
C VAL A 137 4.38 0.70 13.00
N LEU A 138 4.36 0.34 11.72
CA LEU A 138 4.89 -0.91 11.19
C LEU A 138 5.99 -0.64 10.15
N ILE A 139 6.77 -1.67 9.80
CA ILE A 139 7.85 -1.58 8.84
C ILE A 139 7.60 -2.53 7.68
N GLY A 140 7.61 -2.00 6.44
CA GLY A 140 7.77 -2.74 5.21
C GLY A 140 9.11 -2.42 4.57
N ILE A 141 9.77 -3.39 3.95
CA ILE A 141 10.96 -3.14 3.13
C ILE A 141 10.52 -2.99 1.69
N GLU A 142 10.96 -1.93 1.03
CA GLU A 142 10.72 -1.76 -0.38
C GLU A 142 12.01 -1.86 -1.20
N GLY A 143 12.03 -2.90 -2.07
CA GLY A 143 13.17 -3.23 -2.91
C GLY A 143 13.97 -4.41 -2.39
N GLY A 144 13.73 -5.61 -2.94
CA GLY A 144 14.38 -6.86 -2.50
C GLY A 144 15.89 -6.91 -2.70
N HIS A 145 16.48 -5.98 -3.49
CA HIS A 145 17.93 -5.78 -3.53
C HIS A 145 18.51 -5.39 -2.16
N ALA A 146 17.67 -4.91 -1.23
CA ALA A 146 18.04 -4.63 0.15
C ALA A 146 18.73 -5.80 0.86
N ILE A 147 18.39 -7.05 0.50
CA ILE A 147 19.02 -8.23 1.14
C ILE A 147 20.43 -8.55 0.59
N GLU A 148 20.92 -7.87 -0.46
CA GLU A 148 22.23 -8.13 -1.09
C GLU A 148 22.48 -9.64 -1.33
N ASN A 149 21.46 -10.35 -1.83
CA ASN A 149 21.44 -11.79 -2.08
C ASN A 149 21.73 -12.66 -0.84
N SER A 150 21.38 -12.18 0.36
CA SER A 150 21.64 -12.85 1.63
C SER A 150 20.33 -13.17 2.38
N LEU A 151 20.02 -14.46 2.55
CA LEU A 151 18.91 -14.90 3.42
C LEU A 151 19.18 -14.54 4.89
N GLY A 152 20.45 -14.42 5.29
CA GLY A 152 20.82 -13.94 6.63
C GLY A 152 20.45 -12.48 6.86
N ALA A 153 20.57 -11.61 5.82
CA ALA A 153 20.09 -10.22 5.89
C ALA A 153 18.57 -10.17 6.01
N LEU A 154 17.84 -10.98 5.22
CA LEU A 154 16.39 -11.10 5.30
C LEU A 154 15.91 -11.48 6.72
N ASP A 155 16.53 -12.50 7.33
CA ASP A 155 16.25 -12.93 8.70
C ASP A 155 16.54 -11.82 9.72
N ALA A 156 17.65 -11.09 9.54
CA ALA A 156 18.00 -9.96 10.40
C ALA A 156 16.97 -8.83 10.31
N PHE A 157 16.52 -8.48 9.12
CA PHE A 157 15.47 -7.46 8.92
C PHE A 157 14.15 -7.87 9.58
N HIS A 158 13.75 -9.14 9.45
CA HIS A 158 12.57 -9.66 10.13
C HIS A 158 12.70 -9.54 11.66
N ARG A 159 13.86 -9.91 12.25
CA ARG A 159 14.12 -9.75 13.68
C ARG A 159 14.09 -8.31 14.14
N LEU A 160 14.49 -7.37 13.28
CA LEU A 160 14.42 -5.92 13.57
C LEU A 160 13.00 -5.34 13.44
N GLY A 161 12.04 -6.13 12.94
CA GLY A 161 10.64 -5.78 12.94
C GLY A 161 10.02 -5.52 11.57
N ALA A 162 10.74 -5.70 10.47
CA ALA A 162 10.14 -5.69 9.14
C ALA A 162 9.14 -6.83 9.01
N ARG A 163 7.96 -6.56 8.43
CA ARG A 163 6.88 -7.54 8.34
C ARG A 163 6.47 -7.89 6.92
N TYR A 164 6.89 -7.08 5.96
CA TYR A 164 6.85 -7.47 4.55
C TYR A 164 8.13 -7.04 3.83
N MET A 165 8.35 -7.61 2.64
CA MET A 165 9.33 -7.12 1.69
C MET A 165 8.75 -7.16 0.28
N THR A 166 8.81 -6.02 -0.42
CA THR A 166 8.55 -5.91 -1.85
C THR A 166 9.74 -6.49 -2.60
N LEU A 167 9.51 -7.50 -3.46
CA LEU A 167 10.60 -8.31 -4.03
C LEU A 167 11.49 -7.54 -5.01
N THR A 168 10.98 -6.47 -5.63
CA THR A 168 11.74 -5.52 -6.45
C THR A 168 11.27 -4.10 -6.16
N HIS A 169 11.96 -3.10 -6.67
CA HIS A 169 11.40 -1.76 -6.90
C HIS A 169 11.34 -1.52 -8.41
N THR A 170 11.74 -0.35 -8.91
CA THR A 170 11.78 -0.05 -10.35
C THR A 170 12.94 -0.74 -11.10
N ASN A 171 13.81 -1.45 -10.41
CA ASN A 171 14.93 -2.22 -10.94
C ASN A 171 14.71 -3.72 -10.79
N THR A 172 14.95 -4.48 -11.85
CA THR A 172 15.20 -5.92 -11.75
C THR A 172 16.47 -6.11 -10.92
N ASN A 173 16.43 -7.03 -9.95
CA ASN A 173 17.58 -7.36 -9.11
C ASN A 173 18.19 -8.72 -9.50
N GLY A 174 19.09 -9.26 -8.71
CA GLY A 174 19.79 -10.51 -9.05
C GLY A 174 18.91 -11.77 -9.05
N TRP A 175 17.63 -11.69 -8.67
CA TRP A 175 16.79 -12.88 -8.47
C TRP A 175 15.29 -12.69 -8.77
N ALA A 176 14.82 -11.48 -9.08
CA ALA A 176 13.43 -11.19 -9.45
C ALA A 176 13.34 -10.07 -10.47
N ASP A 177 12.46 -10.23 -11.44
CA ASP A 177 12.19 -9.23 -12.46
C ASP A 177 11.18 -8.21 -11.98
N SER A 178 11.47 -6.92 -12.26
CA SER A 178 10.61 -5.77 -11.97
C SER A 178 9.63 -5.47 -13.10
N SER A 179 8.52 -4.81 -12.80
CA SER A 179 7.64 -4.15 -13.77
C SER A 179 8.28 -2.93 -14.44
N GLY A 180 9.40 -2.46 -13.88
CA GLY A 180 10.20 -1.36 -14.38
C GLY A 180 9.62 0.02 -14.09
N SER A 181 10.29 1.04 -14.65
CA SER A 181 9.96 2.45 -14.50
C SER A 181 9.24 2.95 -15.76
N PHE A 182 7.92 2.78 -15.86
CA PHE A 182 7.15 3.13 -17.06
C PHE A 182 7.14 4.64 -17.36
N TRP A 183 7.43 5.47 -16.38
CA TRP A 183 7.58 6.92 -16.57
C TRP A 183 8.91 7.32 -17.23
N SER A 184 9.91 6.42 -17.22
CA SER A 184 11.19 6.68 -17.87
C SER A 184 11.05 6.95 -19.38
N PRO A 185 11.76 7.93 -19.96
CA PRO A 185 11.75 8.17 -21.40
C PRO A 185 12.37 7.02 -22.20
N THR A 186 13.18 6.17 -21.55
CA THR A 186 13.82 4.99 -22.15
C THR A 186 13.19 3.68 -21.72
N PHE A 187 11.96 3.73 -21.19
CA PHE A 187 11.27 2.53 -20.74
C PHE A 187 11.07 1.54 -21.90
N ASP A 188 11.56 0.35 -21.68
CA ASP A 188 11.37 -0.82 -22.54
C ASP A 188 11.16 -2.03 -21.60
N PRO A 189 9.98 -2.65 -21.58
CA PRO A 189 9.70 -3.76 -20.67
C PRO A 189 10.67 -4.94 -20.86
N LYS A 190 11.23 -5.12 -22.05
CA LYS A 190 12.22 -6.19 -22.32
C LYS A 190 13.51 -6.02 -21.52
N LYS A 191 13.87 -4.80 -21.13
CA LYS A 191 15.07 -4.55 -20.31
C LYS A 191 14.91 -5.02 -18.87
N TYR A 192 13.67 -5.21 -18.42
CA TYR A 192 13.36 -5.66 -17.07
C TYR A 192 13.09 -7.16 -17.00
N ALA A 193 12.78 -7.82 -18.12
CA ALA A 193 12.60 -9.26 -18.23
C ALA A 193 13.94 -9.97 -18.39
N VAL A 194 14.75 -10.01 -17.32
CA VAL A 194 16.11 -10.55 -17.31
C VAL A 194 16.12 -12.05 -17.01
N HIS A 195 15.26 -12.47 -16.08
CA HIS A 195 15.21 -13.84 -15.56
C HIS A 195 14.00 -14.61 -16.06
N GLY A 196 12.99 -13.94 -16.62
CA GLY A 196 11.68 -14.52 -16.93
C GLY A 196 10.88 -14.83 -15.66
N GLY A 197 11.02 -13.99 -14.63
CA GLY A 197 10.35 -14.10 -13.33
C GLY A 197 11.34 -14.22 -12.17
N LEU A 198 11.20 -15.25 -11.33
CA LEU A 198 12.10 -15.57 -10.23
C LEU A 198 13.21 -16.52 -10.66
N THR A 199 14.45 -16.26 -10.23
CA THR A 199 15.51 -17.27 -10.24
C THR A 199 15.27 -18.34 -9.16
N ASP A 200 16.09 -19.41 -9.13
CA ASP A 200 16.05 -20.39 -8.04
C ASP A 200 16.27 -19.74 -6.68
N PHE A 201 17.21 -18.80 -6.58
CA PHE A 201 17.43 -18.04 -5.35
C PHE A 201 16.23 -17.16 -4.99
N GLY A 202 15.55 -16.55 -5.98
CA GLY A 202 14.31 -15.80 -5.75
C GLY A 202 13.20 -16.67 -5.15
N ARG A 203 13.09 -17.92 -5.61
CA ARG A 203 12.16 -18.91 -5.02
C ARG A 203 12.56 -19.26 -3.58
N GLU A 204 13.87 -19.39 -3.29
CA GLU A 204 14.36 -19.58 -1.92
C GLU A 204 14.02 -18.39 -1.02
N VAL A 205 14.16 -17.16 -1.50
CA VAL A 205 13.75 -15.94 -0.76
C VAL A 205 12.28 -15.98 -0.40
N VAL A 206 11.38 -16.30 -1.35
CA VAL A 206 9.94 -16.41 -1.10
C VAL A 206 9.63 -17.47 -0.05
N LEU A 207 10.28 -18.65 -0.13
CA LEU A 207 10.08 -19.71 0.85
C LEU A 207 10.62 -19.35 2.24
N GLU A 208 11.74 -18.62 2.29
CA GLU A 208 12.28 -18.12 3.56
C GLU A 208 11.40 -17.06 4.19
N MET A 209 10.84 -16.12 3.39
CA MET A 209 9.84 -15.19 3.88
C MET A 209 8.63 -15.91 4.49
N ASN A 210 8.13 -16.96 3.83
CA ASN A 210 7.05 -17.78 4.38
C ASN A 210 7.45 -18.43 5.73
N ARG A 211 8.69 -18.96 5.82
CA ARG A 211 9.20 -19.57 7.05
C ARG A 211 9.28 -18.57 8.20
N LEU A 212 9.70 -17.35 7.92
CA LEU A 212 9.80 -16.26 8.90
C LEU A 212 8.43 -15.70 9.32
N GLY A 213 7.38 -15.91 8.52
CA GLY A 213 6.12 -15.18 8.67
C GLY A 213 6.19 -13.76 8.13
N MET A 214 7.17 -13.47 7.26
CA MET A 214 7.28 -12.20 6.54
C MET A 214 6.37 -12.25 5.32
N LEU A 215 5.52 -11.23 5.16
CA LEU A 215 4.56 -11.15 4.07
C LEU A 215 5.28 -10.92 2.73
N VAL A 216 4.93 -11.69 1.71
CA VAL A 216 5.50 -11.56 0.36
C VAL A 216 4.68 -10.52 -0.39
N ASP A 217 5.32 -9.40 -0.74
CA ASP A 217 4.70 -8.31 -1.47
C ASP A 217 5.09 -8.35 -2.95
N VAL A 218 4.07 -8.37 -3.81
CA VAL A 218 4.20 -8.42 -5.28
C VAL A 218 3.97 -7.06 -5.96
N SER A 219 3.91 -5.96 -5.23
CA SER A 219 4.00 -4.64 -5.84
C SER A 219 5.35 -4.48 -6.55
N HIS A 220 5.42 -3.72 -7.63
CA HIS A 220 6.63 -3.48 -8.43
C HIS A 220 7.20 -4.65 -9.25
N VAL A 221 6.76 -5.89 -9.04
CA VAL A 221 7.33 -7.02 -9.77
C VAL A 221 6.69 -7.20 -11.16
N SER A 222 7.39 -7.89 -12.05
CA SER A 222 6.86 -8.25 -13.38
C SER A 222 5.72 -9.25 -13.30
N ASP A 223 4.94 -9.37 -14.38
CA ASP A 223 3.84 -10.34 -14.48
C ASP A 223 4.35 -11.79 -14.30
N ASP A 224 5.51 -12.11 -14.88
CA ASP A 224 6.14 -13.42 -14.74
C ASP A 224 6.58 -13.68 -13.29
N THR A 225 7.11 -12.66 -12.62
CA THR A 225 7.47 -12.76 -11.19
C THR A 225 6.23 -13.00 -10.33
N ILE A 226 5.08 -12.35 -10.61
CA ILE A 226 3.82 -12.63 -9.90
C ILE A 226 3.41 -14.09 -10.07
N ALA A 227 3.48 -14.63 -11.29
CA ALA A 227 3.13 -16.01 -11.58
C ALA A 227 4.02 -16.99 -10.78
N ASP A 228 5.33 -16.78 -10.81
CA ASP A 228 6.30 -17.58 -10.07
C ASP A 228 6.12 -17.51 -8.55
N VAL A 229 5.82 -16.32 -8.00
CA VAL A 229 5.52 -16.12 -6.59
C VAL A 229 4.26 -16.89 -6.19
N LEU A 230 3.20 -16.80 -7.00
CA LEU A 230 1.96 -17.52 -6.77
C LEU A 230 2.16 -19.05 -6.81
N GLU A 231 3.05 -19.56 -7.64
CA GLU A 231 3.41 -20.97 -7.68
C GLU A 231 4.24 -21.38 -6.45
N THR A 232 5.23 -20.57 -6.10
CA THR A 232 6.25 -20.88 -5.09
C THR A 232 5.76 -20.71 -3.65
N SER A 233 5.05 -19.59 -3.38
CA SER A 233 4.65 -19.22 -2.02
C SER A 233 3.65 -20.21 -1.43
N ARG A 234 3.89 -20.66 -0.21
CA ARG A 234 2.96 -21.49 0.59
C ARG A 234 1.97 -20.65 1.37
N ALA A 235 2.36 -19.42 1.69
CA ALA A 235 1.51 -18.43 2.31
C ALA A 235 0.69 -17.65 1.27
N PRO A 236 -0.45 -17.07 1.64
CA PRO A 236 -1.04 -16.01 0.85
C PRO A 236 -0.04 -14.89 0.59
N VAL A 237 -0.18 -14.22 -0.56
CA VAL A 237 0.65 -13.08 -0.96
C VAL A 237 -0.20 -11.83 -1.13
N PHE A 238 0.40 -10.65 -1.16
CA PHE A 238 -0.37 -9.43 -1.34
C PHE A 238 0.38 -8.43 -2.25
N ALA A 239 -0.36 -7.45 -2.74
CA ALA A 239 0.22 -6.25 -3.32
C ALA A 239 0.02 -5.10 -2.34
N SER A 240 1.10 -4.57 -1.78
CA SER A 240 1.06 -3.53 -0.74
C SER A 240 0.55 -2.19 -1.26
N HIS A 241 0.77 -1.87 -2.55
CA HIS A 241 0.37 -0.62 -3.19
C HIS A 241 0.32 -0.78 -4.72
N SER A 242 -0.72 -1.46 -5.24
CA SER A 242 -0.96 -1.63 -6.68
C SER A 242 -2.44 -1.45 -6.99
N SER A 243 -2.73 -0.99 -8.22
CA SER A 243 -4.09 -0.73 -8.67
C SER A 243 -4.51 -1.69 -9.79
N CYS A 244 -5.58 -1.39 -10.55
CA CYS A 244 -6.16 -2.29 -11.53
C CYS A 244 -5.76 -1.89 -12.96
N ARG A 245 -5.09 -2.79 -13.69
CA ARG A 245 -4.64 -2.57 -15.07
C ARG A 245 -5.82 -2.35 -16.03
N ALA A 246 -6.97 -2.92 -15.73
CA ALA A 246 -8.18 -2.74 -16.53
C ALA A 246 -8.74 -1.30 -16.51
N LEU A 247 -8.35 -0.48 -15.51
CA LEU A 247 -8.77 0.92 -15.37
C LEU A 247 -7.66 1.90 -15.73
N SER A 248 -6.40 1.56 -15.44
CA SER A 248 -5.22 2.30 -15.87
C SER A 248 -4.14 1.31 -16.29
N ASN A 249 -3.91 1.24 -17.61
CA ASN A 249 -3.08 0.23 -18.26
C ASN A 249 -1.58 0.58 -18.17
N ILE A 250 -1.02 0.39 -16.97
CA ILE A 250 0.42 0.52 -16.71
C ILE A 250 0.98 -0.79 -16.14
N PRO A 251 2.26 -1.08 -16.33
CA PRO A 251 2.88 -2.33 -15.82
C PRO A 251 2.83 -2.49 -14.30
N ARG A 252 2.73 -1.39 -13.57
CA ARG A 252 2.64 -1.36 -12.10
C ARG A 252 1.28 -1.84 -11.57
N ASN A 253 0.25 -1.85 -12.41
CA ASN A 253 -1.09 -2.29 -12.05
C ASN A 253 -1.30 -3.76 -12.37
N LEU A 254 -2.16 -4.41 -11.58
CA LEU A 254 -2.48 -5.83 -11.69
C LEU A 254 -3.58 -6.09 -12.72
N THR A 255 -3.44 -7.16 -13.48
CA THR A 255 -4.53 -7.66 -14.33
C THR A 255 -5.64 -8.29 -13.49
N ASP A 256 -6.83 -8.45 -14.07
CA ASP A 256 -7.92 -9.14 -13.40
C ASP A 256 -7.58 -10.60 -13.04
N GLU A 257 -6.79 -11.26 -13.90
CA GLU A 257 -6.30 -12.63 -13.69
C GLU A 257 -5.39 -12.68 -12.46
N GLN A 258 -4.47 -11.74 -12.32
CA GLN A 258 -3.57 -11.63 -11.16
C GLN A 258 -4.36 -11.33 -9.88
N ILE A 259 -5.32 -10.41 -9.93
CA ILE A 259 -6.18 -10.10 -8.77
C ILE A 259 -6.95 -11.35 -8.33
N ARG A 260 -7.55 -12.11 -9.27
CA ARG A 260 -8.23 -13.38 -8.96
C ARG A 260 -7.29 -14.41 -8.36
N ALA A 261 -6.09 -14.55 -8.91
CA ALA A 261 -5.12 -15.53 -8.44
C ALA A 261 -4.59 -15.20 -7.03
N ILE A 262 -4.30 -13.93 -6.74
CA ILE A 262 -3.93 -13.44 -5.41
C ILE A 262 -5.07 -13.71 -4.42
N ALA A 263 -6.29 -13.33 -4.76
CA ALA A 263 -7.46 -13.53 -3.90
C ALA A 263 -7.78 -15.01 -3.67
N ALA A 264 -7.70 -15.85 -4.72
CA ALA A 264 -7.91 -17.30 -4.61
C ALA A 264 -6.92 -17.98 -3.65
N LYS A 265 -5.72 -17.42 -3.52
CA LYS A 265 -4.71 -17.85 -2.54
C LYS A 265 -4.96 -17.27 -1.14
N GLY A 266 -6.01 -16.49 -0.96
CA GLY A 266 -6.36 -15.82 0.30
C GLY A 266 -5.59 -14.51 0.53
N GLY A 267 -4.98 -13.97 -0.52
CA GLY A 267 -4.26 -12.70 -0.52
C GLY A 267 -5.16 -11.49 -0.69
N VAL A 268 -4.55 -10.30 -0.69
CA VAL A 268 -5.24 -9.01 -0.80
C VAL A 268 -4.47 -8.06 -1.73
N VAL A 269 -5.20 -7.12 -2.33
CA VAL A 269 -4.64 -6.03 -3.13
C VAL A 269 -4.96 -4.72 -2.42
N MET A 270 -3.91 -4.02 -2.01
CA MET A 270 -4.00 -2.74 -1.36
C MET A 270 -3.84 -1.66 -2.44
N VAL A 271 -4.89 -0.85 -2.63
CA VAL A 271 -5.00 0.06 -3.77
C VAL A 271 -4.08 1.26 -3.59
N ASN A 272 -3.17 1.47 -4.56
CA ASN A 272 -2.36 2.68 -4.69
C ASN A 272 -3.23 3.83 -5.19
N ILE A 273 -2.94 5.06 -4.74
CA ILE A 273 -3.77 6.22 -5.06
C ILE A 273 -3.16 7.20 -6.06
N SER A 274 -1.89 7.03 -6.49
CA SER A 274 -1.28 7.94 -7.48
C SER A 274 -2.21 8.15 -8.68
N SER A 275 -2.39 9.39 -9.09
CA SER A 275 -3.25 9.76 -10.22
C SER A 275 -2.91 8.98 -11.50
N MET A 276 -1.63 8.73 -11.75
CA MET A 276 -1.19 7.90 -12.87
C MET A 276 -1.56 6.42 -12.70
N PHE A 277 -1.73 5.92 -11.49
CA PHE A 277 -2.11 4.53 -11.25
C PHE A 277 -3.63 4.31 -11.34
N VAL A 278 -4.42 5.38 -11.15
CA VAL A 278 -5.89 5.26 -11.07
C VAL A 278 -6.65 5.85 -12.24
N ASP A 279 -6.01 6.64 -13.13
CA ASP A 279 -6.70 7.22 -14.28
C ASP A 279 -5.88 7.13 -15.57
N GLN A 280 -6.38 6.35 -16.54
CA GLN A 280 -5.75 6.18 -17.86
C GLN A 280 -5.55 7.51 -18.60
N LYS A 281 -6.46 8.48 -18.46
CA LYS A 281 -6.34 9.77 -19.12
C LYS A 281 -5.13 10.55 -18.65
N ILE A 282 -4.77 10.42 -17.38
CA ILE A 282 -3.56 11.04 -16.81
C ILE A 282 -2.31 10.38 -17.39
N VAL A 283 -2.30 9.05 -17.48
CA VAL A 283 -1.21 8.31 -18.14
C VAL A 283 -1.03 8.75 -19.59
N ASP A 284 -2.13 8.84 -20.35
CA ASP A 284 -2.10 9.23 -21.76
C ASP A 284 -1.57 10.66 -21.91
N ALA A 285 -2.00 11.59 -21.06
CA ALA A 285 -1.53 12.97 -21.04
C ALA A 285 -0.02 13.05 -20.69
N PHE A 286 0.42 12.27 -19.69
CA PHE A 286 1.83 12.17 -19.32
C PHE A 286 2.70 11.64 -20.47
N VAL A 287 2.28 10.53 -21.08
CA VAL A 287 2.99 9.89 -22.20
C VAL A 287 3.10 10.84 -23.40
N ALA A 288 2.02 11.57 -23.73
CA ALA A 288 2.04 12.56 -24.81
C ALA A 288 3.02 13.70 -24.52
N LYS A 289 2.99 14.26 -23.30
CA LYS A 289 3.92 15.34 -22.90
C LYS A 289 5.36 14.86 -22.83
N ARG A 290 5.61 13.65 -22.31
CA ARG A 290 6.92 13.02 -22.30
C ARG A 290 7.46 12.84 -23.74
N ALA A 291 6.63 12.39 -24.67
CA ALA A 291 7.00 12.23 -26.07
C ALA A 291 7.44 13.55 -26.72
N ALA A 292 6.80 14.68 -26.36
CA ALA A 292 7.18 16.00 -26.82
C ALA A 292 8.56 16.45 -26.27
N LEU A 293 9.00 15.89 -25.15
CA LEU A 293 10.31 16.18 -24.53
C LEU A 293 11.45 15.27 -25.05
N MET A 294 11.17 14.27 -25.90
CA MET A 294 12.20 13.35 -26.41
C MET A 294 13.44 14.04 -27.00
N PRO A 295 13.33 15.17 -27.77
CA PRO A 295 14.52 15.89 -28.23
C PRO A 295 15.38 16.42 -27.07
N LYS A 296 14.77 16.92 -25.98
CA LYS A 296 15.51 17.42 -24.80
C LYS A 296 16.18 16.28 -24.03
N PHE A 297 15.56 15.12 -23.95
CA PHE A 297 16.20 13.92 -23.36
C PHE A 297 17.41 13.47 -24.19
N ALA A 298 17.31 13.51 -25.52
CA ALA A 298 18.43 13.20 -26.41
C ALA A 298 19.58 14.22 -26.25
N GLU A 299 19.27 15.53 -26.15
CA GLU A 299 20.22 16.56 -25.86
C GLU A 299 20.94 16.36 -24.52
N ALA A 300 20.19 16.02 -23.45
CA ALA A 300 20.76 15.73 -22.14
C ALA A 300 21.70 14.50 -22.20
N ALA A 301 21.28 13.44 -22.92
CA ALA A 301 22.07 12.23 -23.10
C ALA A 301 23.41 12.53 -23.83
N GLU A 302 23.39 13.35 -24.86
CA GLU A 302 24.59 13.75 -25.60
C GLU A 302 25.48 14.67 -24.77
N LYS A 303 24.90 15.70 -24.14
CA LYS A 303 25.63 16.70 -23.35
C LYS A 303 26.36 16.09 -22.14
N TYR A 304 25.74 15.09 -21.50
CA TYR A 304 26.25 14.45 -20.29
C TYR A 304 26.64 12.99 -20.54
N ARG A 305 27.12 12.66 -21.74
CA ARG A 305 27.51 11.29 -22.14
C ARG A 305 28.47 10.65 -21.16
N ASP A 306 29.45 11.40 -20.68
CA ASP A 306 30.51 10.94 -19.78
C ASP A 306 30.21 11.22 -18.29
N ASP A 307 29.02 11.76 -17.97
CA ASP A 307 28.58 12.04 -16.59
C ASP A 307 27.15 11.55 -16.38
N PRO A 308 26.97 10.23 -16.10
CA PRO A 308 25.66 9.64 -15.90
C PRO A 308 24.83 10.32 -14.80
N LYS A 309 25.49 10.78 -13.72
CA LYS A 309 24.80 11.45 -12.60
C LYS A 309 24.16 12.77 -13.04
N LYS A 310 24.88 13.59 -13.81
CA LYS A 310 24.30 14.84 -14.34
C LYS A 310 23.23 14.58 -15.39
N ARG A 311 23.43 13.56 -16.23
CA ARG A 311 22.42 13.14 -17.21
C ARG A 311 21.11 12.76 -16.51
N ASP A 312 21.19 11.90 -15.53
CA ASP A 312 20.02 11.38 -14.81
C ASP A 312 19.32 12.47 -14.00
N ALA A 313 20.08 13.41 -13.42
CA ALA A 313 19.51 14.59 -12.76
C ALA A 313 18.77 15.51 -13.75
N GLU A 314 19.31 15.75 -14.95
CA GLU A 314 18.63 16.57 -15.97
C GLU A 314 17.38 15.86 -16.51
N VAL A 315 17.44 14.55 -16.75
CA VAL A 315 16.27 13.73 -17.13
C VAL A 315 15.20 13.81 -16.06
N SER A 316 15.54 13.63 -14.79
CA SER A 316 14.62 13.74 -13.66
C SER A 316 13.95 15.11 -13.61
N LYS A 317 14.72 16.19 -13.75
CA LYS A 317 14.19 17.56 -13.79
C LYS A 317 13.20 17.77 -14.95
N LEU A 318 13.48 17.23 -16.13
CA LEU A 318 12.59 17.32 -17.29
C LEU A 318 11.30 16.53 -17.05
N LEU A 319 11.37 15.36 -16.40
CA LEU A 319 10.20 14.55 -16.04
C LEU A 319 9.34 15.25 -14.99
N GLN A 320 9.94 15.80 -13.94
CA GLN A 320 9.25 16.55 -12.87
C GLN A 320 8.55 17.81 -13.40
N ALA A 321 9.04 18.40 -14.49
CA ALA A 321 8.39 19.53 -15.15
C ALA A 321 7.16 19.16 -16.00
N ILE A 322 6.82 17.87 -16.12
CA ILE A 322 5.62 17.41 -16.83
C ILE A 322 4.41 17.57 -15.91
N GLU A 323 3.71 18.67 -16.06
CA GLU A 323 2.45 18.89 -15.38
C GLU A 323 1.34 18.11 -16.07
N VAL A 324 0.63 17.26 -15.32
CA VAL A 324 -0.61 16.58 -15.76
C VAL A 324 -1.73 16.91 -14.77
N PRO A 325 -3.00 16.85 -15.18
CA PRO A 325 -4.12 16.95 -14.25
C PRO A 325 -4.00 15.86 -13.18
N ARG A 326 -4.63 16.09 -12.03
CA ARG A 326 -4.81 15.05 -11.01
C ARG A 326 -6.10 14.29 -11.25
N ALA A 327 -6.11 13.02 -10.90
CA ALA A 327 -7.32 12.22 -10.87
C ALA A 327 -8.29 12.72 -9.79
N SER A 328 -9.57 12.41 -9.92
CA SER A 328 -10.50 12.57 -8.82
C SER A 328 -10.35 11.43 -7.81
N TRP A 329 -10.52 11.69 -6.54
CA TRP A 329 -10.47 10.66 -5.49
C TRP A 329 -11.52 9.53 -5.70
N GLN A 330 -12.61 9.79 -6.42
CA GLN A 330 -13.59 8.75 -6.76
C GLN A 330 -13.00 7.63 -7.63
N THR A 331 -11.99 7.93 -8.46
CA THR A 331 -11.33 6.89 -9.26
C THR A 331 -10.59 5.87 -8.39
N VAL A 332 -10.11 6.26 -7.20
CA VAL A 332 -9.55 5.32 -6.23
C VAL A 332 -10.61 4.32 -5.78
N VAL A 333 -11.83 4.79 -5.50
CA VAL A 333 -12.95 3.92 -5.12
C VAL A 333 -13.35 2.99 -6.26
N ASP A 334 -13.29 3.45 -7.52
CA ASP A 334 -13.52 2.58 -8.71
C ASP A 334 -12.52 1.40 -8.75
N HIS A 335 -11.26 1.64 -8.39
CA HIS A 335 -10.24 0.59 -8.27
C HIS A 335 -10.54 -0.37 -7.11
N ILE A 336 -10.92 0.15 -5.94
CA ILE A 336 -11.33 -0.67 -4.79
C ILE A 336 -12.50 -1.59 -5.20
N GLU A 337 -13.56 -1.04 -5.81
CA GLU A 337 -14.70 -1.82 -6.29
C GLU A 337 -14.32 -2.84 -7.37
N ARG A 338 -13.36 -2.49 -8.25
CA ARG A 338 -12.84 -3.46 -9.22
C ARG A 338 -12.19 -4.64 -8.53
N VAL A 339 -11.34 -4.40 -7.53
CA VAL A 339 -10.71 -5.48 -6.75
C VAL A 339 -11.77 -6.32 -6.03
N LEU A 340 -12.75 -5.69 -5.38
CA LEU A 340 -13.84 -6.40 -4.71
C LEU A 340 -14.66 -7.26 -5.68
N ARG A 341 -14.97 -6.73 -6.86
CA ARG A 341 -15.73 -7.45 -7.89
C ARG A 341 -14.96 -8.64 -8.47
N VAL A 342 -13.65 -8.51 -8.68
CA VAL A 342 -12.80 -9.50 -9.34
C VAL A 342 -12.28 -10.54 -8.35
N GLY A 343 -11.86 -10.10 -7.16
CA GLY A 343 -11.23 -10.92 -6.13
C GLY A 343 -12.16 -11.35 -4.99
N GLY A 344 -13.38 -10.77 -4.94
CA GLY A 344 -14.33 -10.98 -3.82
C GLY A 344 -14.16 -9.94 -2.71
N THR A 345 -15.15 -9.89 -1.80
CA THR A 345 -15.27 -8.84 -0.76
C THR A 345 -14.11 -8.82 0.24
N GLY A 346 -13.34 -9.91 0.32
CA GLY A 346 -12.16 -10.04 1.18
C GLY A 346 -10.83 -9.60 0.55
N ALA A 347 -10.82 -9.07 -0.69
CA ALA A 347 -9.60 -8.93 -1.47
C ALA A 347 -9.01 -7.51 -1.51
N ALA A 348 -9.77 -6.46 -1.14
CA ALA A 348 -9.33 -5.07 -1.27
C ALA A 348 -8.92 -4.43 0.05
N GLY A 349 -7.98 -3.47 -0.02
CA GLY A 349 -7.60 -2.58 1.07
C GLY A 349 -6.92 -1.31 0.56
N LEU A 350 -6.23 -0.58 1.44
CA LEU A 350 -5.56 0.70 1.17
C LEU A 350 -4.05 0.57 1.31
N GLY A 351 -3.33 1.04 0.30
CA GLY A 351 -1.88 1.18 0.29
C GLY A 351 -1.55 2.44 -0.49
N THR A 352 -1.62 3.58 0.19
CA THR A 352 -1.77 4.89 -0.47
C THR A 352 -0.54 5.36 -1.20
N ASP A 353 0.64 4.94 -0.75
CA ASP A 353 1.91 5.41 -1.28
C ASP A 353 2.15 6.91 -0.98
N PHE A 354 1.52 7.43 0.09
CA PHE A 354 1.75 8.80 0.54
C PHE A 354 3.23 9.01 0.89
N ASP A 355 3.71 10.20 0.58
CA ASP A 355 5.11 10.63 0.64
C ASP A 355 6.04 9.96 -0.41
N GLY A 356 5.60 8.89 -1.11
CA GLY A 356 6.27 8.26 -2.26
C GLY A 356 5.74 8.75 -3.62
N ILE A 357 4.57 9.38 -3.65
CA ILE A 357 3.93 9.92 -4.85
C ILE A 357 3.93 11.47 -4.85
N GLU A 358 3.95 12.07 -6.04
CA GLU A 358 3.88 13.53 -6.21
C GLU A 358 2.50 14.00 -6.72
N ASP A 359 1.61 13.06 -7.06
CA ASP A 359 0.34 13.32 -7.75
C ASP A 359 -0.90 12.72 -7.03
N PRO A 360 -1.06 12.91 -5.70
CA PRO A 360 -2.26 12.42 -5.03
C PRO A 360 -3.51 13.01 -5.68
N PRO A 361 -4.65 12.28 -5.74
CA PRO A 361 -5.86 12.75 -6.40
C PRO A 361 -6.43 14.01 -5.75
N GLU A 362 -7.17 14.80 -6.55
CA GLU A 362 -7.95 15.91 -6.02
C GLU A 362 -8.99 15.40 -5.01
N GLY A 363 -9.01 16.00 -3.83
CA GLY A 363 -9.86 15.61 -2.70
C GLY A 363 -9.26 14.49 -1.82
N LEU A 364 -8.06 13.99 -2.16
CA LEU A 364 -7.30 13.02 -1.38
C LEU A 364 -5.82 13.42 -1.30
N GLU A 365 -5.57 14.72 -1.03
CA GLU A 365 -4.24 15.31 -1.10
C GLU A 365 -3.28 14.85 0.00
N ASP A 366 -3.82 14.36 1.12
CA ASP A 366 -3.03 13.86 2.24
C ASP A 366 -3.85 12.83 3.07
N VAL A 367 -3.18 12.19 4.00
CA VAL A 367 -3.76 11.12 4.82
C VAL A 367 -5.00 11.55 5.62
N SER A 368 -5.20 12.85 5.90
CA SER A 368 -6.38 13.36 6.62
C SER A 368 -7.69 13.21 5.83
N LYS A 369 -7.59 12.97 4.52
CA LYS A 369 -8.74 12.88 3.60
C LYS A 369 -9.31 11.46 3.45
N LEU A 370 -8.66 10.44 3.98
CA LEU A 370 -9.10 9.04 3.84
C LEU A 370 -10.58 8.77 4.20
N PRO A 371 -11.24 9.51 5.13
CA PRO A 371 -12.65 9.30 5.42
C PRO A 371 -13.59 9.41 4.20
N VAL A 372 -13.21 10.15 3.15
CA VAL A 372 -14.03 10.29 1.93
C VAL A 372 -14.25 8.94 1.24
N ILE A 373 -13.27 8.02 1.32
CA ILE A 373 -13.37 6.67 0.76
C ILE A 373 -14.47 5.87 1.48
N THR A 374 -14.54 5.98 2.81
CA THR A 374 -15.58 5.34 3.61
C THR A 374 -16.97 5.84 3.25
N GLU A 375 -17.13 7.15 3.10
CA GLU A 375 -18.39 7.77 2.75
C GLU A 375 -18.86 7.34 1.36
N GLU A 376 -17.95 7.33 0.38
CA GLU A 376 -18.27 6.93 -0.99
C GLU A 376 -18.63 5.44 -1.10
N LEU A 377 -17.90 4.56 -0.44
CA LEU A 377 -18.24 3.13 -0.42
C LEU A 377 -19.66 2.90 0.12
N LEU A 378 -20.02 3.61 1.21
CA LEU A 378 -21.39 3.55 1.75
C LEU A 378 -22.43 4.17 0.80
N ALA A 379 -22.08 5.27 0.13
CA ALA A 379 -22.95 5.92 -0.87
C ALA A 379 -23.21 5.00 -2.06
N ARG A 380 -22.23 4.18 -2.45
CA ARG A 380 -22.34 3.17 -3.51
C ARG A 380 -23.04 1.87 -3.06
N GLY A 381 -23.46 1.80 -1.80
CA GLY A 381 -24.28 0.71 -1.28
C GLY A 381 -23.52 -0.43 -0.62
N HIS A 382 -22.20 -0.29 -0.38
CA HIS A 382 -21.44 -1.26 0.38
C HIS A 382 -21.93 -1.33 1.83
N SER A 383 -21.94 -2.53 2.38
CA SER A 383 -22.28 -2.79 3.78
C SER A 383 -21.18 -2.26 4.72
N GLU A 384 -21.52 -2.02 5.99
CA GLU A 384 -20.53 -1.66 7.01
C GLU A 384 -19.43 -2.73 7.15
N GLU A 385 -19.77 -4.01 6.98
CA GLU A 385 -18.81 -5.11 7.03
C GLU A 385 -17.80 -5.02 5.87
N GLU A 386 -18.26 -4.79 4.64
CA GLU A 386 -17.37 -4.62 3.48
C GLU A 386 -16.48 -3.40 3.63
N VAL A 387 -17.03 -2.26 4.09
CA VAL A 387 -16.24 -1.06 4.36
C VAL A 387 -15.16 -1.32 5.41
N ARG A 388 -15.48 -1.97 6.53
CA ARG A 388 -14.49 -2.38 7.54
C ARG A 388 -13.48 -3.38 6.98
N GLY A 389 -13.93 -4.24 6.05
CA GLY A 389 -13.06 -5.13 5.27
C GLY A 389 -11.98 -4.34 4.56
N VAL A 390 -12.36 -3.35 3.74
CA VAL A 390 -11.45 -2.48 2.98
C VAL A 390 -10.54 -1.68 3.89
N LEU A 391 -11.07 -1.12 4.98
CA LEU A 391 -10.26 -0.30 5.90
C LEU A 391 -9.16 -1.11 6.60
N SER A 392 -9.39 -2.39 6.93
CA SER A 392 -8.38 -3.20 7.63
C SER A 392 -8.64 -4.69 7.69
N GLU A 393 -9.90 -5.14 7.91
CA GLU A 393 -10.15 -6.52 8.31
C GLU A 393 -9.74 -7.53 7.21
N ASN A 394 -9.76 -7.12 5.94
CA ASN A 394 -9.26 -7.95 4.84
C ASN A 394 -7.74 -8.19 5.00
N PHE A 395 -6.97 -7.14 5.24
CA PHE A 395 -5.52 -7.22 5.45
C PHE A 395 -5.16 -7.98 6.73
N LEU A 396 -5.84 -7.71 7.85
CA LEU A 396 -5.57 -8.39 9.11
C LEU A 396 -5.83 -9.90 9.01
N ARG A 397 -6.93 -10.31 8.37
CA ARG A 397 -7.23 -11.74 8.10
C ARG A 397 -6.23 -12.37 7.15
N PHE A 398 -5.79 -11.63 6.12
CA PHE A 398 -4.71 -12.07 5.23
C PHE A 398 -3.43 -12.34 6.03
N TRP A 399 -3.00 -11.39 6.87
CA TRP A 399 -1.78 -11.53 7.67
C TRP A 399 -1.87 -12.71 8.66
N GLU A 400 -3.00 -12.88 9.33
CA GLU A 400 -3.24 -14.03 10.22
C GLU A 400 -3.11 -15.36 9.45
N ARG A 401 -3.65 -15.45 8.23
CA ARG A 401 -3.49 -16.64 7.37
C ARG A 401 -2.04 -16.86 6.93
N ALA A 402 -1.34 -15.79 6.58
CA ALA A 402 0.08 -15.89 6.21
C ALA A 402 0.93 -16.40 7.38
N ASN A 403 0.66 -15.92 8.60
CA ASN A 403 1.34 -16.38 9.80
C ASN A 403 1.05 -17.86 10.15
N ALA A 404 -0.07 -18.41 9.71
CA ALA A 404 -0.42 -19.81 9.99
C ALA A 404 0.55 -20.80 9.33
N VAL A 405 1.33 -20.40 8.34
CA VAL A 405 2.36 -21.23 7.70
C VAL A 405 3.78 -20.93 8.19
N ALA A 406 3.95 -19.93 9.07
CA ALA A 406 5.24 -19.57 9.63
C ALA A 406 5.85 -20.73 10.45
N GLY A 407 7.17 -20.87 10.41
CA GLY A 407 7.89 -21.94 11.12
C GLY A 407 7.84 -23.29 10.44
N VAL A 408 7.06 -23.49 9.36
CA VAL A 408 7.05 -24.75 8.60
C VAL A 408 8.31 -24.82 7.73
N PRO A 409 9.25 -25.76 7.97
CA PRO A 409 10.47 -25.88 7.17
C PRO A 409 10.14 -26.08 5.70
N ALA A 410 10.88 -25.44 4.81
CA ALA A 410 10.88 -25.80 3.41
C ALA A 410 11.25 -27.30 3.31
N ARG A 411 10.47 -28.12 2.57
CA ARG A 411 10.80 -29.52 2.38
C ARG A 411 12.26 -29.64 1.92
N ARG A 412 13.03 -30.46 2.63
CA ARG A 412 14.47 -30.74 2.51
C ARG A 412 15.08 -30.36 1.15
N GLY A 413 16.00 -29.42 1.16
CA GLY A 413 16.84 -29.01 0.03
C GLY A 413 17.78 -27.86 0.38
N LEU A 414 17.38 -27.00 1.32
CA LEU A 414 18.26 -25.92 1.77
C LEU A 414 19.39 -26.49 2.62
N ARG A 415 20.59 -26.57 2.03
CA ARG A 415 21.80 -26.80 2.80
C ARG A 415 22.01 -25.59 3.72
N PRO A 416 22.25 -25.79 5.03
CA PRO A 416 22.69 -24.69 5.87
C PRO A 416 24.03 -24.21 5.32
N PHE A 417 24.05 -22.93 4.89
CA PHE A 417 25.26 -22.17 4.53
C PHE A 417 26.34 -22.97 3.82
N SER A 418 26.31 -23.06 2.49
CA SER A 418 27.57 -23.26 1.75
C SER A 418 28.40 -22.00 1.94
N LYS A 419 29.54 -22.12 2.62
CA LYS A 419 30.57 -21.09 2.66
C LYS A 419 30.94 -20.69 1.23
N PRO A 420 31.35 -19.40 1.03
CA PRO A 420 31.73 -18.87 -0.26
C PRO A 420 32.83 -19.68 -0.93
#